data_11ce84025e2e3def4ec475507c5ae0a4
#
_entry.id   11ce84025e2e3def4ec475507c5ae0a4
#
_cell.length_a   1.000
_cell.length_b   1.000
_cell.length_c   1.000
_cell.angle_alpha   90.00
_cell.angle_beta   90.00
_cell.angle_gamma   90.00
#
_symmetry.space_group_name_H-M   'P 1'
#
loop_
_entity.id
_entity.type
_entity.pdbx_description
1 polymer ?
#
loop_
_entity_poly.entity_id
_entity_poly.type
_entity_poly.pdbx_seq_one_letter_code
_entity_poly.pdbx_strand_id
1 'polypeptide(L)'
;RSVMRREEVLDMYNSTRPNSFLDLSHAASTFPEQYRLPGYAFKISFVIPTRDKLSLLSECIDSILANPPDGDYEILILDNQSVENETLRGLAGYGLLESVTIVECDYEFNWARLTNDGIRASSGEVIVLLNNDTVVRSSRWCDRLAWLALEQGVGVVGALLLYPRGEIQHAGIVVGYGGYADHIYIGEPIVGRSDEMFVSPLVRRDVLACTGACIAFSRKTFEKLGDFDESLVVAGDVEYCIRSYNAGFRNIFDPSVRLTHEESETRNPGLPESDKVQLRQILKKQLEFGDPFYNPNLSLSSRSPMPSLSVVM
;
A
#
# COMPACT_ATOMS: atom_id res chain seq x y z
N ARG A 1 -19.66 11.29 -30.32
CA ARG A 1 -19.00 11.65 -29.01
C ARG A 1 -17.86 12.57 -29.37
N SER A 2 -17.93 13.86 -28.97
CA SER A 2 -16.85 14.82 -29.20
C SER A 2 -15.66 14.44 -28.31
N VAL A 3 -14.52 14.25 -28.91
CA VAL A 3 -13.24 14.09 -28.18
C VAL A 3 -12.88 15.49 -27.68
N MET A 4 -12.80 15.65 -26.35
CA MET A 4 -12.33 16.91 -25.74
C MET A 4 -10.91 17.21 -26.22
N ARG A 5 -10.65 18.47 -26.58
CA ARG A 5 -9.31 18.91 -26.96
C ARG A 5 -8.41 18.96 -25.70
N ARG A 6 -7.11 18.76 -25.92
CA ARG A 6 -6.10 18.79 -24.85
C ARG A 6 -6.20 20.04 -23.96
N GLU A 7 -6.49 21.19 -24.57
CA GLU A 7 -6.64 22.47 -23.87
C GLU A 7 -7.88 22.48 -22.96
N GLU A 8 -8.99 21.90 -23.37
CA GLU A 8 -10.22 21.79 -22.57
C GLU A 8 -10.04 20.86 -21.37
N VAL A 9 -9.24 19.81 -21.51
CA VAL A 9 -8.88 18.90 -20.42
C VAL A 9 -7.93 19.58 -19.44
N LEU A 10 -6.96 20.35 -19.93
CA LEU A 10 -6.03 21.13 -19.13
C LEU A 10 -6.72 22.26 -18.35
N ASP A 11 -7.68 22.96 -18.98
CA ASP A 11 -8.45 24.02 -18.33
C ASP A 11 -9.38 23.46 -17.24
N MET A 12 -10.03 22.34 -17.50
CA MET A 12 -10.83 21.65 -16.48
C MET A 12 -9.96 21.15 -15.33
N TYR A 13 -8.78 20.63 -15.63
CA TYR A 13 -7.81 20.18 -14.61
C TYR A 13 -7.24 21.33 -13.80
N ASN A 14 -6.91 22.47 -14.43
CA ASN A 14 -6.39 23.66 -13.75
C ASN A 14 -7.46 24.40 -12.95
N SER A 15 -8.72 24.41 -13.39
CA SER A 15 -9.83 25.03 -12.67
C SER A 15 -10.24 24.30 -11.38
N THR A 16 -9.87 23.04 -11.25
CA THR A 16 -10.13 22.22 -10.05
C THR A 16 -8.95 22.21 -9.07
N ARG A 17 -7.87 22.94 -9.34
CA ARG A 17 -6.71 23.02 -8.44
C ARG A 17 -6.96 24.01 -7.30
N PRO A 18 -6.78 23.64 -6.04
CA PRO A 18 -6.55 24.60 -4.99
C PRO A 18 -5.19 25.31 -5.23
N ASN A 19 -5.17 26.64 -5.13
CA ASN A 19 -4.02 27.50 -5.43
C ASN A 19 -2.78 27.34 -4.52
N SER A 20 -2.65 26.26 -3.77
CA SER A 20 -1.58 26.05 -2.80
C SER A 20 -0.95 24.66 -2.90
N PHE A 21 -0.40 24.33 -4.07
CA PHE A 21 0.37 23.08 -4.25
C PHE A 21 1.73 23.07 -3.55
N LEU A 22 2.14 24.16 -2.92
CA LEU A 22 3.45 24.31 -2.26
C LEU A 22 3.42 23.97 -0.76
N ASP A 23 2.26 23.76 -0.16
CA ASP A 23 2.15 23.39 1.25
C ASP A 23 1.52 22.01 1.38
N LEU A 24 2.37 20.98 1.29
CA LEU A 24 1.99 19.58 1.46
C LEU A 24 1.45 19.28 2.87
N SER A 25 1.74 20.13 3.84
CA SER A 25 1.18 20.07 5.19
C SER A 25 -0.30 20.47 5.21
N HIS A 26 -0.74 21.38 4.35
CA HIS A 26 -2.13 21.81 4.26
C HIS A 26 -3.03 20.82 3.49
N ALA A 27 -2.51 20.09 2.50
CA ALA A 27 -3.29 19.05 1.82
C ALA A 27 -3.62 17.85 2.74
N ALA A 28 -2.82 17.63 3.77
CA ALA A 28 -3.07 16.64 4.82
C ALA A 28 -4.08 17.13 5.88
N SER A 29 -4.29 18.45 6.02
CA SER A 29 -5.10 19.05 7.11
C SER A 29 -6.59 19.13 6.82
N THR A 30 -7.03 18.91 5.58
CA THR A 30 -8.45 18.93 5.24
C THR A 30 -9.01 17.53 5.03
N PHE A 31 -8.95 16.71 6.06
CA PHE A 31 -9.92 15.62 6.22
C PHE A 31 -11.25 16.34 6.53
N PRO A 32 -12.22 16.37 5.63
CA PRO A 32 -13.49 17.05 5.93
C PRO A 32 -14.06 16.45 7.22
N GLU A 33 -14.55 17.30 8.13
CA GLU A 33 -15.17 16.86 9.40
C GLU A 33 -16.31 15.84 9.18
N GLN A 34 -16.91 15.86 7.99
CA GLN A 34 -17.92 14.89 7.56
C GLN A 34 -17.39 13.43 7.48
N TYR A 35 -16.08 13.20 7.50
CA TYR A 35 -15.46 11.87 7.59
C TYR A 35 -15.13 11.44 9.02
N ARG A 36 -15.42 12.26 10.03
CA ARG A 36 -15.60 11.72 11.37
C ARG A 36 -16.83 10.85 11.33
N LEU A 37 -16.66 9.54 11.39
CA LEU A 37 -17.76 8.62 11.62
C LEU A 37 -18.26 8.85 13.06
N PRO A 38 -19.36 9.62 13.29
CA PRO A 38 -19.81 9.89 14.65
C PRO A 38 -20.30 8.58 15.25
N GLY A 39 -19.63 8.10 16.30
CA GLY A 39 -20.08 6.96 17.09
C GLY A 39 -19.64 5.58 16.62
N TYR A 40 -18.71 5.45 15.66
CA TYR A 40 -18.10 4.16 15.35
C TYR A 40 -16.72 4.06 16.01
N ALA A 41 -16.67 3.32 17.11
CA ALA A 41 -15.42 2.80 17.66
C ALA A 41 -15.05 1.54 16.87
N PHE A 42 -14.18 1.64 15.88
CA PHE A 42 -13.52 0.48 15.26
C PHE A 42 -12.10 0.38 15.80
N LYS A 43 -11.64 -0.84 15.99
CA LYS A 43 -10.26 -1.12 16.39
C LYS A 43 -9.41 -1.38 15.15
N ILE A 44 -8.21 -0.80 15.11
CA ILE A 44 -7.23 -1.05 14.06
C ILE A 44 -6.14 -1.98 14.60
N SER A 45 -5.80 -3.02 13.83
CA SER A 45 -4.65 -3.88 14.11
C SER A 45 -3.55 -3.60 13.09
N PHE A 46 -2.41 -3.09 13.57
CA PHE A 46 -1.20 -2.98 12.76
C PHE A 46 -0.42 -4.29 12.84
N VAL A 47 -0.14 -4.90 11.70
CA VAL A 47 0.58 -6.17 11.58
C VAL A 47 1.92 -5.89 10.93
N ILE A 48 3.01 -6.04 11.69
CA ILE A 48 4.36 -5.59 11.31
C ILE A 48 5.36 -6.75 11.42
N PRO A 49 5.68 -7.44 10.32
CA PRO A 49 6.76 -8.42 10.29
C PRO A 49 8.11 -7.75 10.50
N THR A 50 8.95 -8.36 11.31
CA THR A 50 10.31 -7.87 11.52
C THR A 50 11.30 -9.02 11.64
N ARG A 51 12.55 -8.74 11.31
CA ARG A 51 13.71 -9.57 11.63
C ARG A 51 14.93 -8.67 11.78
N ASP A 52 15.47 -8.62 13.00
CA ASP A 52 16.60 -7.76 13.32
C ASP A 52 16.34 -6.27 12.96
N LYS A 53 17.40 -5.46 12.81
CA LYS A 53 17.29 -4.05 12.37
C LYS A 53 16.37 -3.20 13.26
N LEU A 54 16.62 -3.22 14.57
CA LEU A 54 15.83 -2.48 15.57
C LEU A 54 15.60 -1.00 15.20
N SER A 55 16.59 -0.35 14.57
CA SER A 55 16.45 1.08 14.21
C SER A 55 15.27 1.32 13.26
N LEU A 56 15.11 0.47 12.23
CA LEU A 56 14.01 0.57 11.28
C LEU A 56 12.65 0.32 11.96
N LEU A 57 12.58 -0.76 12.75
CA LEU A 57 11.37 -1.08 13.50
C LEU A 57 11.00 0.06 14.47
N SER A 58 11.98 0.65 15.16
CA SER A 58 11.74 1.74 16.09
C SER A 58 11.18 2.98 15.37
N GLU A 59 11.78 3.38 14.26
CA GLU A 59 11.26 4.51 13.47
C GLU A 59 9.83 4.26 12.97
N CYS A 60 9.53 3.04 12.56
CA CYS A 60 8.19 2.65 12.14
C CYS A 60 7.19 2.79 13.29
N ILE A 61 7.46 2.16 14.44
CA ILE A 61 6.55 2.18 15.60
C ILE A 61 6.42 3.59 16.15
N ASP A 62 7.52 4.33 16.32
CA ASP A 62 7.50 5.71 16.82
C ASP A 62 6.66 6.62 15.91
N SER A 63 6.70 6.40 14.60
CA SER A 63 5.88 7.16 13.67
C SER A 63 4.38 6.87 13.80
N ILE A 64 4.00 5.62 14.13
CA ILE A 64 2.61 5.25 14.44
C ILE A 64 2.19 5.90 15.76
N LEU A 65 3.02 5.79 16.80
CA LEU A 65 2.72 6.35 18.12
C LEU A 65 2.66 7.89 18.13
N ALA A 66 3.39 8.54 17.22
CA ALA A 66 3.31 9.98 17.00
C ALA A 66 2.05 10.41 16.21
N ASN A 67 1.43 9.49 15.45
CA ASN A 67 0.23 9.71 14.64
C ASN A 67 -0.77 8.57 14.83
N PRO A 68 -1.25 8.34 16.08
CA PRO A 68 -2.12 7.21 16.38
C PRO A 68 -3.51 7.41 15.77
N PRO A 69 -4.32 6.33 15.66
CA PRO A 69 -5.74 6.45 15.33
C PRO A 69 -6.52 7.28 16.36
N ASP A 70 -7.64 7.85 15.93
CA ASP A 70 -8.60 8.48 16.87
C ASP A 70 -9.34 7.44 17.74
N GLY A 71 -9.36 6.16 17.34
CA GLY A 71 -10.00 5.03 18.03
C GLY A 71 -8.99 4.04 18.64
N ASP A 72 -9.52 2.89 19.04
CA ASP A 72 -8.72 1.82 19.62
C ASP A 72 -7.78 1.19 18.60
N TYR A 73 -6.60 0.78 19.05
CA TYR A 73 -5.64 0.08 18.19
C TYR A 73 -4.77 -0.90 18.95
N GLU A 74 -4.15 -1.77 18.20
CA GLU A 74 -3.09 -2.67 18.66
C GLU A 74 -1.99 -2.78 17.60
N ILE A 75 -0.79 -3.07 18.02
CA ILE A 75 0.37 -3.31 17.16
C ILE A 75 0.87 -4.73 17.43
N LEU A 76 0.85 -5.55 16.39
CA LEU A 76 1.39 -6.91 16.42
C LEU A 76 2.74 -6.90 15.71
N ILE A 77 3.81 -7.11 16.44
CA ILE A 77 5.16 -7.24 15.90
C ILE A 77 5.44 -8.73 15.73
N LEU A 78 5.62 -9.15 14.49
CA LEU A 78 5.86 -10.55 14.13
C LEU A 78 7.37 -10.76 14.03
N ASP A 79 7.97 -11.27 15.10
CA ASP A 79 9.41 -11.52 15.15
C ASP A 79 9.77 -12.82 14.40
N ASN A 80 10.33 -12.66 13.20
CA ASN A 80 10.75 -13.80 12.38
C ASN A 80 12.22 -14.14 12.65
N GLN A 81 12.48 -14.74 13.81
CA GLN A 81 13.81 -15.27 14.18
C GLN A 81 14.90 -14.17 14.27
N SER A 82 14.62 -13.05 14.94
CA SER A 82 15.66 -12.07 15.27
C SER A 82 16.74 -12.69 16.17
N VAL A 83 18.00 -12.32 15.91
CA VAL A 83 19.18 -12.83 16.62
C VAL A 83 20.05 -11.71 17.19
N GLU A 84 19.88 -10.48 16.75
CA GLU A 84 20.62 -9.34 17.26
C GLU A 84 20.19 -9.01 18.70
N ASN A 85 21.14 -8.99 19.64
CA ASN A 85 20.85 -8.70 21.05
C ASN A 85 20.16 -7.34 21.28
N GLU A 86 20.41 -6.37 20.44
CA GLU A 86 19.77 -5.07 20.48
C GLU A 86 18.30 -5.19 20.12
N THR A 87 17.99 -5.89 19.04
CA THR A 87 16.62 -6.15 18.59
C THR A 87 15.83 -6.92 19.63
N LEU A 88 16.39 -8.00 20.19
CA LEU A 88 15.71 -8.79 21.22
C LEU A 88 15.38 -7.96 22.47
N ARG A 89 16.29 -7.05 22.89
CA ARG A 89 16.01 -6.12 23.99
C ARG A 89 14.95 -5.08 23.63
N GLY A 90 14.98 -4.56 22.40
CA GLY A 90 13.95 -3.64 21.89
C GLY A 90 12.56 -4.28 21.86
N LEU A 91 12.46 -5.50 21.33
CA LEU A 91 11.21 -6.28 21.31
C LEU A 91 10.67 -6.52 22.72
N ALA A 92 11.55 -6.91 23.67
CA ALA A 92 11.15 -7.05 25.08
C ALA A 92 10.64 -5.72 25.66
N GLY A 93 11.25 -4.59 25.29
CA GLY A 93 10.79 -3.26 25.69
C GLY A 93 9.40 -2.92 25.11
N TYR A 94 9.18 -3.16 23.82
CA TYR A 94 7.88 -2.94 23.19
C TYR A 94 6.78 -3.83 23.77
N GLY A 95 7.09 -5.07 24.11
CA GLY A 95 6.15 -5.99 24.76
C GLY A 95 5.65 -5.56 26.15
N LEU A 96 6.22 -4.49 26.73
CA LEU A 96 5.71 -3.87 27.97
C LEU A 96 4.60 -2.84 27.71
N LEU A 97 4.41 -2.43 26.47
CA LEU A 97 3.33 -1.48 26.09
C LEU A 97 2.01 -2.23 25.94
N GLU A 98 0.96 -1.73 26.58
CA GLU A 98 -0.38 -2.35 26.56
C GLU A 98 -0.94 -2.56 25.14
N SER A 99 -0.60 -1.65 24.21
CA SER A 99 -1.05 -1.73 22.82
C SER A 99 -0.17 -2.59 21.91
N VAL A 100 0.91 -3.21 22.42
CA VAL A 100 1.86 -3.96 21.60
C VAL A 100 1.89 -5.43 22.01
N THR A 101 1.81 -6.31 21.03
CA THR A 101 1.96 -7.76 21.18
C THR A 101 3.12 -8.26 20.32
N ILE A 102 4.05 -8.97 20.90
CA ILE A 102 5.12 -9.67 20.17
C ILE A 102 4.63 -11.09 19.85
N VAL A 103 4.67 -11.43 18.57
CA VAL A 103 4.32 -12.77 18.06
C VAL A 103 5.61 -13.42 17.54
N GLU A 104 6.05 -14.50 18.20
CA GLU A 104 7.22 -15.25 17.78
C GLU A 104 6.89 -16.13 16.57
N CYS A 105 7.64 -15.98 15.49
CA CYS A 105 7.46 -16.69 14.22
C CYS A 105 8.71 -17.51 13.89
N ASP A 106 8.82 -18.71 14.48
CA ASP A 106 10.00 -19.58 14.37
C ASP A 106 9.92 -20.50 13.12
N TYR A 107 10.02 -19.87 11.95
CA TYR A 107 10.04 -20.57 10.65
C TYR A 107 10.74 -19.73 9.59
N GLU A 108 11.13 -20.36 8.48
CA GLU A 108 11.71 -19.65 7.34
C GLU A 108 10.81 -18.54 6.85
N PHE A 109 11.42 -17.43 6.41
CA PHE A 109 10.68 -16.27 5.95
C PHE A 109 9.68 -16.63 4.84
N ASN A 110 8.42 -16.32 5.10
CA ASN A 110 7.34 -16.33 4.15
C ASN A 110 6.38 -15.19 4.51
N TRP A 111 6.30 -14.19 3.66
CA TRP A 111 5.53 -12.98 3.94
C TRP A 111 4.03 -13.30 4.13
N ALA A 112 3.47 -14.18 3.28
CA ALA A 112 2.06 -14.56 3.38
C ALA A 112 1.76 -15.27 4.72
N ARG A 113 2.61 -16.19 5.15
CA ARG A 113 2.47 -16.90 6.41
C ARG A 113 2.57 -15.96 7.61
N LEU A 114 3.59 -15.09 7.62
CA LEU A 114 3.73 -14.08 8.67
C LEU A 114 2.48 -13.21 8.76
N THR A 115 2.00 -12.73 7.63
CA THR A 115 0.77 -11.93 7.54
C THR A 115 -0.43 -12.68 8.10
N ASN A 116 -0.64 -13.93 7.70
CA ASN A 116 -1.74 -14.77 8.19
C ASN A 116 -1.68 -14.96 9.71
N ASP A 117 -0.52 -15.26 10.26
CA ASP A 117 -0.35 -15.46 11.69
C ASP A 117 -0.62 -14.16 12.48
N GLY A 118 -0.15 -13.01 11.97
CA GLY A 118 -0.45 -11.71 12.56
C GLY A 118 -1.95 -11.38 12.52
N ILE A 119 -2.62 -11.64 11.41
CA ILE A 119 -4.07 -11.40 11.28
C ILE A 119 -4.86 -12.29 12.23
N ARG A 120 -4.49 -13.56 12.38
CA ARG A 120 -5.13 -14.51 13.31
C ARG A 120 -4.93 -14.09 14.76
N ALA A 121 -3.76 -13.53 15.11
CA ALA A 121 -3.46 -13.04 16.45
C ALA A 121 -4.15 -11.69 16.76
N SER A 122 -4.62 -10.98 15.74
CA SER A 122 -5.21 -9.64 15.87
C SER A 122 -6.71 -9.67 16.11
N SER A 123 -7.27 -8.58 16.64
CA SER A 123 -8.69 -8.48 17.02
C SER A 123 -9.42 -7.28 16.38
N GLY A 124 -8.71 -6.40 15.66
CA GLY A 124 -9.31 -5.20 15.06
C GLY A 124 -10.25 -5.50 13.89
N GLU A 125 -11.25 -4.63 13.70
CA GLU A 125 -12.14 -4.65 12.54
C GLU A 125 -11.45 -4.24 11.25
N VAL A 126 -10.39 -3.47 11.38
CA VAL A 126 -9.51 -3.08 10.27
C VAL A 126 -8.11 -3.62 10.52
N ILE A 127 -7.54 -4.21 9.51
CA ILE A 127 -6.17 -4.74 9.51
C ILE A 127 -5.33 -3.83 8.62
N VAL A 128 -4.21 -3.36 9.14
CA VAL A 128 -3.20 -2.61 8.39
C VAL A 128 -1.92 -3.42 8.39
N LEU A 129 -1.55 -3.95 7.23
CA LEU A 129 -0.24 -4.55 7.03
C LEU A 129 0.77 -3.45 6.79
N LEU A 130 1.91 -3.52 7.45
CA LEU A 130 2.93 -2.50 7.39
C LEU A 130 4.32 -3.14 7.45
N ASN A 131 5.22 -2.76 6.54
CA ASN A 131 6.61 -3.15 6.66
C ASN A 131 7.29 -2.40 7.81
N ASN A 132 8.26 -3.04 8.47
CA ASN A 132 9.00 -2.47 9.61
C ASN A 132 9.94 -1.31 9.23
N ASP A 133 10.14 -1.04 7.95
CA ASP A 133 10.98 0.03 7.39
C ASP A 133 10.16 1.16 6.76
N THR A 134 8.89 1.30 7.18
CA THR A 134 8.02 2.39 6.77
C THR A 134 7.88 3.45 7.86
N VAL A 135 7.81 4.72 7.48
CA VAL A 135 7.63 5.85 8.40
C VAL A 135 6.47 6.71 7.95
N VAL A 136 5.50 6.92 8.82
CA VAL A 136 4.30 7.73 8.55
C VAL A 136 4.66 9.19 8.30
N ARG A 137 4.07 9.77 7.23
CA ARG A 137 4.30 11.17 6.81
C ARG A 137 3.03 12.01 6.70
N SER A 138 1.87 11.42 6.92
CA SER A 138 0.59 12.14 6.89
C SER A 138 -0.18 11.97 8.18
N SER A 139 -0.81 13.05 8.65
CA SER A 139 -1.71 13.00 9.80
C SER A 139 -2.96 12.18 9.47
N ARG A 140 -3.56 11.53 10.49
CA ARG A 140 -4.81 10.75 10.36
C ARG A 140 -4.76 9.66 9.27
N TRP A 141 -3.58 9.20 8.96
CA TRP A 141 -3.31 8.24 7.89
C TRP A 141 -4.07 6.93 8.07
N CYS A 142 -4.06 6.39 9.29
CA CYS A 142 -4.70 5.12 9.62
C CYS A 142 -6.22 5.22 9.69
N ASP A 143 -6.77 6.34 10.22
CA ASP A 143 -8.21 6.60 10.19
C ASP A 143 -8.73 6.66 8.75
N ARG A 144 -7.95 7.27 7.86
CA ARG A 144 -8.25 7.35 6.45
C ARG A 144 -8.27 5.99 5.76
N LEU A 145 -7.25 5.16 6.02
CA LEU A 145 -7.19 3.79 5.52
C LEU A 145 -8.38 2.98 6.04
N ALA A 146 -8.66 3.08 7.35
CA ALA A 146 -9.74 2.34 7.99
C ALA A 146 -11.11 2.74 7.46
N TRP A 147 -11.36 4.04 7.29
CA TRP A 147 -12.60 4.53 6.73
C TRP A 147 -12.86 3.94 5.33
N LEU A 148 -11.85 3.98 4.45
CA LEU A 148 -11.96 3.41 3.11
C LEU A 148 -12.12 1.89 3.14
N ALA A 149 -11.37 1.19 4.01
CA ALA A 149 -11.45 -0.26 4.13
C ALA A 149 -12.81 -0.77 4.64
N LEU A 150 -13.55 0.07 5.39
CA LEU A 150 -14.88 -0.24 5.88
C LEU A 150 -16.00 0.15 4.90
N GLU A 151 -15.67 0.88 3.82
CA GLU A 151 -16.63 1.23 2.77
C GLU A 151 -17.14 -0.04 2.06
N GLN A 152 -18.44 -0.11 1.83
CA GLN A 152 -19.05 -1.27 1.19
C GLN A 152 -18.47 -1.51 -0.21
N GLY A 153 -18.05 -2.73 -0.48
CA GLY A 153 -17.49 -3.12 -1.78
C GLY A 153 -16.01 -2.79 -1.96
N VAL A 154 -15.35 -2.25 -0.93
CA VAL A 154 -13.91 -2.06 -0.93
C VAL A 154 -13.21 -3.32 -0.40
N GLY A 155 -12.20 -3.76 -1.11
CA GLY A 155 -11.35 -4.90 -0.78
C GLY A 155 -10.08 -4.44 -0.07
N VAL A 156 -9.15 -3.89 -0.83
CA VAL A 156 -7.85 -3.45 -0.34
C VAL A 156 -7.68 -1.95 -0.55
N VAL A 157 -7.08 -1.27 0.41
CA VAL A 157 -6.69 0.14 0.31
C VAL A 157 -5.18 0.27 0.45
N GLY A 158 -4.52 0.86 -0.52
CA GLY A 158 -3.07 1.10 -0.51
C GLY A 158 -2.72 2.57 -0.39
N ALA A 159 -1.56 2.84 0.18
CA ALA A 159 -1.00 4.17 0.43
C ALA A 159 0.02 4.57 -0.65
N LEU A 160 0.34 5.86 -0.72
CA LEU A 160 1.47 6.38 -1.47
C LEU A 160 2.76 6.14 -0.66
N LEU A 161 3.70 5.40 -1.24
CA LEU A 161 5.02 5.23 -0.64
C LEU A 161 6.06 6.06 -1.38
N LEU A 162 6.96 6.65 -0.60
CA LEU A 162 8.03 7.49 -1.08
C LEU A 162 9.37 6.92 -0.67
N TYR A 163 10.37 7.08 -1.51
CA TYR A 163 11.75 6.92 -1.08
C TYR A 163 12.12 8.01 -0.06
N PRO A 164 13.17 7.80 0.77
CA PRO A 164 13.62 8.80 1.74
C PRO A 164 13.94 10.18 1.14
N ARG A 165 14.28 10.24 -0.14
CA ARG A 165 14.53 11.50 -0.87
C ARG A 165 13.28 12.20 -1.38
N GLY A 166 12.09 11.55 -1.24
CA GLY A 166 10.80 12.12 -1.59
C GLY A 166 10.29 11.75 -2.99
N GLU A 167 11.02 10.95 -3.77
CA GLU A 167 10.52 10.40 -5.02
C GLU A 167 9.50 9.28 -4.75
N ILE A 168 8.59 9.07 -5.70
CA ILE A 168 7.58 8.03 -5.62
C ILE A 168 8.25 6.64 -5.69
N GLN A 169 7.93 5.79 -4.74
CA GLN A 169 8.28 4.37 -4.76
C GLN A 169 7.08 3.52 -5.19
N HIS A 170 5.90 3.82 -4.65
CA HIS A 170 4.67 3.12 -4.97
C HIS A 170 3.51 4.11 -5.13
N ALA A 171 2.84 4.01 -6.26
CA ALA A 171 1.59 4.69 -6.55
C ALA A 171 0.60 3.76 -7.29
N GLY A 172 0.44 2.53 -6.79
CA GLY A 172 -0.32 1.46 -7.43
C GLY A 172 0.57 0.53 -8.27
N ILE A 173 0.08 -0.68 -8.47
CA ILE A 173 0.72 -1.73 -9.27
C ILE A 173 -0.09 -1.91 -10.55
N VAL A 174 0.58 -1.97 -11.69
CA VAL A 174 -0.02 -2.26 -13.00
C VAL A 174 0.38 -3.65 -13.45
N VAL A 175 -0.62 -4.44 -13.83
CA VAL A 175 -0.40 -5.79 -14.38
C VAL A 175 -0.10 -5.70 -15.87
N GLY A 176 0.90 -6.49 -16.30
CA GLY A 176 1.44 -6.50 -17.66
C GLY A 176 2.80 -5.81 -17.76
N TYR A 177 3.13 -4.96 -16.81
CA TYR A 177 4.42 -4.30 -16.75
C TYR A 177 5.55 -5.33 -16.52
N GLY A 178 6.59 -5.29 -17.35
CA GLY A 178 7.69 -6.26 -17.28
C GLY A 178 7.29 -7.73 -17.48
N GLY A 179 6.07 -8.00 -18.00
CA GLY A 179 5.51 -9.33 -18.19
C GLY A 179 4.90 -9.98 -16.95
N TYR A 180 4.75 -9.21 -15.87
CA TYR A 180 4.13 -9.63 -14.59
C TYR A 180 3.22 -8.54 -14.02
N ALA A 181 3.66 -7.91 -12.98
CA ALA A 181 3.06 -6.77 -12.32
C ALA A 181 4.19 -5.97 -11.65
N ASP A 182 4.15 -4.66 -11.77
CA ASP A 182 5.17 -3.80 -11.17
C ASP A 182 4.59 -2.43 -10.83
N HIS A 183 5.33 -1.70 -10.00
CA HIS A 183 5.01 -0.34 -9.59
C HIS A 183 5.18 0.63 -10.75
N ILE A 184 4.27 1.57 -10.87
CA ILE A 184 4.37 2.71 -11.79
C ILE A 184 4.80 3.96 -11.04
N TYR A 185 5.33 4.93 -11.77
CA TYR A 185 5.86 6.21 -11.27
C TYR A 185 7.11 6.10 -10.40
N ILE A 186 7.78 4.97 -10.31
CA ILE A 186 9.01 4.83 -9.51
C ILE A 186 10.05 5.86 -9.93
N GLY A 187 10.60 6.57 -8.93
CA GLY A 187 11.62 7.60 -9.11
C GLY A 187 11.08 8.94 -9.61
N GLU A 188 9.76 9.05 -9.83
CA GLU A 188 9.18 10.32 -10.24
C GLU A 188 9.01 11.25 -9.02
N PRO A 189 9.34 12.55 -9.16
CA PRO A 189 9.14 13.51 -8.09
C PRO A 189 7.64 13.78 -7.87
N ILE A 190 7.23 14.01 -6.63
CA ILE A 190 5.86 14.44 -6.31
C ILE A 190 5.57 15.84 -6.86
N VAL A 191 6.57 16.71 -6.90
CA VAL A 191 6.46 18.13 -7.27
C VAL A 191 7.12 18.36 -8.62
N GLY A 192 6.47 19.12 -9.50
CA GLY A 192 7.08 19.68 -10.71
C GLY A 192 6.75 19.01 -12.04
N ARG A 193 6.01 17.87 -12.06
CA ARG A 193 5.64 17.16 -13.31
C ARG A 193 4.15 16.96 -13.54
N SER A 194 3.30 17.72 -12.88
CA SER A 194 1.83 17.54 -13.01
C SER A 194 1.30 17.82 -14.42
N ASP A 195 2.03 18.54 -15.22
CA ASP A 195 1.60 19.02 -16.55
C ASP A 195 1.97 18.02 -17.68
N GLU A 196 2.89 17.08 -17.40
CA GLU A 196 3.35 16.10 -18.39
C GLU A 196 2.73 14.72 -18.22
N MET A 197 2.00 14.47 -17.12
CA MET A 197 1.43 13.16 -16.80
C MET A 197 0.02 13.01 -17.34
N PHE A 198 -0.23 11.95 -18.12
CA PHE A 198 -1.57 11.58 -18.59
C PHE A 198 -2.48 11.11 -17.45
N VAL A 199 -1.90 10.61 -16.36
CA VAL A 199 -2.61 10.23 -15.12
C VAL A 199 -1.76 10.71 -13.95
N SER A 200 -2.36 11.47 -13.03
CA SER A 200 -1.64 11.93 -11.85
C SER A 200 -1.47 10.79 -10.82
N PRO A 201 -0.24 10.57 -10.29
CA PRO A 201 -0.03 9.65 -9.17
C PRO A 201 -0.65 10.16 -7.87
N LEU A 202 -1.11 11.42 -7.82
CA LEU A 202 -1.66 12.06 -6.63
C LEU A 202 -3.20 12.07 -6.61
N VAL A 203 -3.84 11.25 -7.42
CA VAL A 203 -5.31 11.12 -7.45
C VAL A 203 -5.71 9.75 -6.93
N ARG A 204 -6.66 9.76 -5.98
CA ARG A 204 -7.30 8.52 -5.51
C ARG A 204 -7.99 7.83 -6.68
N ARG A 205 -7.75 6.53 -6.83
CA ARG A 205 -8.29 5.74 -7.93
C ARG A 205 -8.40 4.27 -7.59
N ASP A 206 -9.20 3.57 -8.34
CA ASP A 206 -9.19 2.11 -8.35
C ASP A 206 -7.92 1.61 -9.04
N VAL A 207 -7.36 0.53 -8.51
CA VAL A 207 -6.16 -0.15 -9.02
C VAL A 207 -6.35 -1.65 -8.93
N LEU A 208 -5.61 -2.41 -9.73
CA LEU A 208 -5.64 -3.87 -9.61
C LEU A 208 -4.95 -4.34 -8.35
N ALA A 209 -3.80 -3.76 -8.01
CA ALA A 209 -3.05 -4.15 -6.82
C ALA A 209 -2.31 -2.98 -6.18
N CYS A 210 -2.03 -3.15 -4.89
CA CYS A 210 -1.17 -2.31 -4.07
C CYS A 210 -0.12 -3.19 -3.38
N THR A 211 1.01 -2.58 -2.99
CA THR A 211 2.08 -3.28 -2.29
C THR A 211 1.75 -3.55 -0.83
N GLY A 212 2.11 -4.73 -0.35
CA GLY A 212 1.98 -5.14 1.04
C GLY A 212 2.80 -4.32 2.03
N ALA A 213 3.66 -3.42 1.56
CA ALA A 213 4.42 -2.53 2.44
C ALA A 213 3.53 -1.56 3.24
N CYS A 214 2.35 -1.17 2.70
CA CYS A 214 1.28 -0.51 3.43
C CYS A 214 -0.06 -0.73 2.75
N ILE A 215 -0.86 -1.68 3.24
CA ILE A 215 -2.25 -1.90 2.79
C ILE A 215 -3.17 -2.08 3.98
N ALA A 216 -4.43 -1.71 3.78
CA ALA A 216 -5.50 -1.92 4.75
C ALA A 216 -6.69 -2.64 4.13
N PHE A 217 -7.39 -3.42 4.92
CA PHE A 217 -8.66 -4.06 4.56
C PHE A 217 -9.49 -4.35 5.81
N SER A 218 -10.80 -4.52 5.63
CA SER A 218 -11.64 -4.90 6.76
C SER A 218 -11.47 -6.40 7.09
N ARG A 219 -11.66 -6.75 8.37
CA ARG A 219 -11.71 -8.16 8.79
C ARG A 219 -12.76 -8.95 8.03
N LYS A 220 -13.92 -8.35 7.75
CA LYS A 220 -14.97 -8.96 6.93
C LYS A 220 -14.49 -9.28 5.50
N THR A 221 -13.67 -8.42 4.91
CA THR A 221 -13.05 -8.68 3.61
C THR A 221 -12.10 -9.87 3.70
N PHE A 222 -11.25 -9.92 4.75
CA PHE A 222 -10.35 -11.05 4.98
C PHE A 222 -11.11 -12.36 5.19
N GLU A 223 -12.14 -12.36 6.03
CA GLU A 223 -12.97 -13.54 6.26
C GLU A 223 -13.64 -14.06 4.98
N LYS A 224 -14.01 -13.15 4.08
CA LYS A 224 -14.61 -13.53 2.79
C LYS A 224 -13.59 -14.02 1.77
N LEU A 225 -12.41 -13.42 1.73
CA LEU A 225 -11.36 -13.79 0.79
C LEU A 225 -10.51 -14.98 1.27
N GLY A 226 -10.40 -15.15 2.58
CA GLY A 226 -9.53 -16.14 3.21
C GLY A 226 -8.07 -15.67 3.32
N ASP A 227 -7.23 -16.56 3.77
CA ASP A 227 -5.81 -16.36 4.04
C ASP A 227 -5.03 -15.95 2.78
N PHE A 228 -3.91 -15.26 2.96
CA PHE A 228 -2.90 -15.08 1.93
C PHE A 228 -2.32 -16.43 1.52
N ASP A 229 -2.01 -16.60 0.25
CA ASP A 229 -1.48 -17.86 -0.30
C ASP A 229 -0.02 -18.06 0.13
N GLU A 230 0.20 -18.98 1.08
CA GLU A 230 1.52 -19.28 1.64
C GLU A 230 2.45 -20.00 0.66
N SER A 231 1.96 -20.43 -0.50
CA SER A 231 2.81 -20.94 -1.57
C SER A 231 3.61 -19.82 -2.27
N LEU A 232 3.21 -18.56 -2.07
CA LEU A 232 3.93 -17.36 -2.52
C LEU A 232 4.79 -16.81 -1.37
N VAL A 233 6.09 -16.63 -1.63
CA VAL A 233 7.03 -16.17 -0.59
C VAL A 233 6.94 -14.65 -0.37
N VAL A 234 6.82 -13.87 -1.45
CA VAL A 234 6.83 -12.40 -1.42
C VAL A 234 5.71 -11.74 -2.23
N ALA A 235 5.09 -12.43 -3.17
CA ALA A 235 4.10 -11.86 -4.10
C ALA A 235 2.64 -12.03 -3.62
N GLY A 236 2.44 -12.34 -2.36
CA GLY A 236 1.12 -12.58 -1.78
C GLY A 236 0.20 -11.36 -1.81
N ASP A 237 0.75 -10.15 -1.77
CA ASP A 237 0.01 -8.90 -1.86
C ASP A 237 -0.68 -8.72 -3.22
N VAL A 238 0.04 -9.00 -4.30
CA VAL A 238 -0.50 -8.95 -5.67
C VAL A 238 -1.58 -10.00 -5.85
N GLU A 239 -1.33 -11.25 -5.42
CA GLU A 239 -2.31 -12.33 -5.48
C GLU A 239 -3.59 -11.95 -4.73
N TYR A 240 -3.46 -11.49 -3.50
CA TYR A 240 -4.58 -11.13 -2.66
C TYR A 240 -5.43 -10.00 -3.28
N CYS A 241 -4.79 -8.98 -3.84
CA CYS A 241 -5.47 -7.91 -4.56
C CYS A 241 -6.21 -8.42 -5.80
N ILE A 242 -5.63 -9.33 -6.58
CA ILE A 242 -6.29 -9.95 -7.74
C ILE A 242 -7.48 -10.80 -7.31
N ARG A 243 -7.35 -11.57 -6.23
CA ARG A 243 -8.44 -12.36 -5.65
C ARG A 243 -9.57 -11.48 -5.14
N SER A 244 -9.24 -10.36 -4.49
CA SER A 244 -10.17 -9.32 -4.08
C SER A 244 -10.97 -8.78 -5.28
N TYR A 245 -10.28 -8.37 -6.34
CA TYR A 245 -10.91 -7.89 -7.58
C TYR A 245 -11.82 -8.95 -8.22
N ASN A 246 -11.34 -10.19 -8.32
CA ASN A 246 -12.12 -11.29 -8.91
C ASN A 246 -13.37 -11.66 -8.06
N ALA A 247 -13.34 -11.39 -6.76
CA ALA A 247 -14.49 -11.54 -5.86
C ALA A 247 -15.48 -10.37 -5.93
N GLY A 248 -15.23 -9.37 -6.81
CA GLY A 248 -16.10 -8.21 -7.05
C GLY A 248 -15.85 -7.03 -6.12
N PHE A 249 -14.75 -7.00 -5.39
CA PHE A 249 -14.33 -5.85 -4.62
C PHE A 249 -13.53 -4.85 -5.48
N ARG A 250 -13.48 -3.60 -5.02
CA ARG A 250 -12.60 -2.56 -5.54
C ARG A 250 -11.35 -2.48 -4.67
N ASN A 251 -10.19 -2.44 -5.30
CA ASN A 251 -8.96 -2.08 -4.60
C ASN A 251 -8.66 -0.61 -4.89
N ILE A 252 -8.36 0.16 -3.86
CA ILE A 252 -8.22 1.62 -3.92
C ILE A 252 -6.78 2.01 -3.59
N PHE A 253 -6.19 2.86 -4.40
CA PHE A 253 -4.99 3.59 -4.07
C PHE A 253 -5.37 5.00 -3.60
N ASP A 254 -4.92 5.40 -2.39
CA ASP A 254 -5.17 6.75 -1.85
C ASP A 254 -3.87 7.50 -1.55
N PRO A 255 -3.47 8.47 -2.38
CA PRO A 255 -2.24 9.23 -2.21
C PRO A 255 -2.28 10.27 -1.08
N SER A 256 -3.42 10.45 -0.41
CA SER A 256 -3.49 11.29 0.79
C SER A 256 -2.86 10.62 2.00
N VAL A 257 -2.76 9.28 1.98
CA VAL A 257 -1.99 8.51 2.93
C VAL A 257 -0.57 8.34 2.42
N ARG A 258 0.40 8.88 3.14
CA ARG A 258 1.81 8.93 2.72
C ARG A 258 2.72 8.36 3.77
N LEU A 259 3.61 7.49 3.35
CA LEU A 259 4.70 6.96 4.16
C LEU A 259 6.00 7.05 3.37
N THR A 260 7.14 7.19 4.05
CA THR A 260 8.43 6.82 3.47
C THR A 260 8.68 5.34 3.70
N HIS A 261 9.33 4.68 2.76
CA HIS A 261 9.68 3.26 2.84
C HIS A 261 11.14 3.12 2.40
N GLU A 262 11.98 2.67 3.30
CA GLU A 262 13.43 2.67 3.08
C GLU A 262 13.90 1.57 2.14
N GLU A 263 13.01 0.72 1.64
CA GLU A 263 13.29 -0.43 0.78
C GLU A 263 14.62 -1.09 1.17
N SER A 264 14.54 -1.85 2.25
CA SER A 264 15.72 -2.23 2.99
C SER A 264 16.68 -3.09 2.19
N GLU A 265 17.95 -2.88 2.44
CA GLU A 265 19.11 -3.72 2.10
C GLU A 265 18.98 -5.19 2.57
N THR A 266 17.86 -5.58 3.17
CA THR A 266 17.66 -6.88 3.81
C THR A 266 17.12 -7.96 2.88
N ARG A 267 16.65 -7.61 1.67
CA ARG A 267 16.15 -8.59 0.69
C ARG A 267 16.91 -8.52 -0.62
N ASN A 268 17.18 -9.69 -1.18
CA ASN A 268 17.56 -9.79 -2.58
C ASN A 268 16.38 -9.24 -3.42
N PRO A 269 16.54 -8.16 -4.24
CA PRO A 269 15.43 -7.39 -4.82
C PRO A 269 14.65 -8.10 -5.92
N GLY A 270 14.73 -9.43 -6.03
CA GLY A 270 14.07 -10.19 -7.08
C GLY A 270 12.93 -11.08 -6.57
N LEU A 271 11.89 -11.23 -7.38
CA LEU A 271 10.88 -12.28 -7.16
C LEU A 271 11.52 -13.65 -7.28
N PRO A 272 11.30 -14.58 -6.32
CA PRO A 272 11.68 -15.97 -6.46
C PRO A 272 11.10 -16.58 -7.74
N GLU A 273 11.80 -17.53 -8.35
CA GLU A 273 11.31 -18.14 -9.59
C GLU A 273 10.00 -18.90 -9.40
N SER A 274 9.80 -19.48 -8.21
CA SER A 274 8.51 -20.07 -7.81
C SER A 274 7.36 -19.07 -7.89
N ASP A 275 7.55 -17.88 -7.31
CA ASP A 275 6.53 -16.83 -7.30
C ASP A 275 6.25 -16.32 -8.72
N LYS A 276 7.29 -16.18 -9.57
CA LYS A 276 7.10 -15.78 -10.96
C LYS A 276 6.24 -16.75 -11.75
N VAL A 277 6.45 -18.05 -11.58
CA VAL A 277 5.67 -19.08 -12.27
C VAL A 277 4.21 -19.03 -11.82
N GLN A 278 3.96 -18.92 -10.52
CA GLN A 278 2.60 -18.84 -9.98
C GLN A 278 1.90 -17.52 -10.38
N LEU A 279 2.59 -16.38 -10.26
CA LEU A 279 2.03 -15.09 -10.67
C LEU A 279 1.59 -15.06 -12.13
N ARG A 280 2.34 -15.67 -13.04
CA ARG A 280 1.91 -15.78 -14.45
C ARG A 280 0.58 -16.50 -14.60
N GLN A 281 0.31 -17.51 -13.80
CA GLN A 281 -0.97 -18.22 -13.81
C GLN A 281 -2.09 -17.37 -13.20
N ILE A 282 -1.83 -16.74 -12.07
CA ILE A 282 -2.77 -15.86 -11.37
C ILE A 282 -3.16 -14.67 -12.27
N LEU A 283 -2.17 -14.06 -12.92
CA LEU A 283 -2.33 -12.88 -13.76
C LEU A 283 -2.72 -13.19 -15.22
N LYS A 284 -2.92 -14.46 -15.57
CA LYS A 284 -3.14 -14.88 -16.98
C LYS A 284 -4.20 -14.05 -17.70
N LYS A 285 -5.35 -13.83 -17.05
CA LYS A 285 -6.45 -13.05 -17.62
C LYS A 285 -6.04 -11.60 -17.88
N GLN A 286 -5.36 -10.97 -16.93
CA GLN A 286 -4.93 -9.56 -17.05
C GLN A 286 -3.76 -9.41 -18.02
N LEU A 287 -2.90 -10.41 -18.12
CA LEU A 287 -1.82 -10.43 -19.13
C LEU A 287 -2.38 -10.58 -20.56
N GLU A 288 -3.51 -11.26 -20.71
CA GLU A 288 -4.18 -11.46 -22.02
C GLU A 288 -5.04 -10.26 -22.42
N PHE A 289 -5.82 -9.71 -21.47
CA PHE A 289 -6.84 -8.67 -21.76
C PHE A 289 -6.45 -7.27 -21.29
N GLY A 290 -5.32 -7.13 -20.60
CA GLY A 290 -4.85 -5.87 -20.03
C GLY A 290 -5.34 -5.62 -18.59
N ASP A 291 -4.71 -4.67 -17.92
CA ASP A 291 -5.14 -4.14 -16.63
C ASP A 291 -6.36 -3.21 -16.83
N PRO A 292 -7.52 -3.48 -16.23
CA PRO A 292 -8.73 -2.68 -16.44
C PRO A 292 -8.63 -1.24 -15.92
N PHE A 293 -7.66 -0.96 -15.04
CA PHE A 293 -7.43 0.36 -14.44
C PHE A 293 -6.25 1.10 -15.07
N TYR A 294 -5.61 0.52 -16.10
CA TYR A 294 -4.52 1.14 -16.84
C TYR A 294 -4.92 1.37 -18.29
N ASN A 295 -4.72 2.60 -18.80
CA ASN A 295 -5.11 2.94 -20.15
C ASN A 295 -4.30 2.10 -21.17
N PRO A 296 -4.94 1.30 -22.03
CA PRO A 296 -4.26 0.42 -22.97
C PRO A 296 -3.40 1.14 -24.03
N ASN A 297 -3.58 2.45 -24.18
CA ASN A 297 -2.75 3.28 -25.07
C ASN A 297 -1.46 3.76 -24.40
N LEU A 298 -1.26 3.48 -23.12
CA LEU A 298 -0.02 3.80 -22.40
C LEU A 298 0.96 2.63 -22.48
N SER A 299 2.24 2.97 -22.45
CA SER A 299 3.33 1.99 -22.53
C SER A 299 3.42 1.15 -21.24
N LEU A 300 3.58 -0.15 -21.40
CA LEU A 300 3.95 -1.08 -20.34
C LEU A 300 5.46 -1.30 -20.26
N SER A 301 6.27 -0.54 -21.00
CA SER A 301 7.74 -0.59 -20.97
C SER A 301 8.36 0.64 -20.29
N SER A 302 7.55 1.62 -19.89
CA SER A 302 8.00 2.81 -19.15
C SER A 302 7.27 2.94 -17.82
N ARG A 303 8.00 3.09 -16.71
CA ARG A 303 7.43 3.30 -15.38
C ARG A 303 6.69 4.63 -15.23
N SER A 304 6.98 5.60 -16.10
CA SER A 304 6.16 6.79 -16.28
C SER A 304 5.09 6.50 -17.33
N PRO A 305 3.79 6.72 -17.06
CA PRO A 305 2.74 6.55 -18.05
C PRO A 305 2.94 7.47 -19.25
N MET A 306 3.37 6.91 -20.35
CA MET A 306 3.60 7.61 -21.63
C MET A 306 2.82 6.90 -22.74
N PRO A 307 2.40 7.63 -23.80
CA PRO A 307 1.75 6.99 -24.94
C PRO A 307 2.60 5.85 -25.51
N SER A 308 1.96 4.75 -25.86
CA SER A 308 2.60 3.67 -26.61
C SER A 308 2.93 4.14 -28.01
N LEU A 309 4.16 3.89 -28.49
CA LEU A 309 4.59 4.24 -29.85
C LEU A 309 3.75 3.56 -30.95
N SER A 310 3.03 2.48 -30.61
CA SER A 310 2.14 1.78 -31.55
C SER A 310 0.85 2.57 -31.88
N VAL A 311 0.56 3.66 -31.16
CA VAL A 311 -0.63 4.51 -31.39
C VAL A 311 -0.33 5.68 -32.32
N VAL A 312 0.92 5.88 -32.71
CA VAL A 312 1.40 7.04 -33.51
C VAL A 312 1.56 6.70 -34.99
N MET A 313 1.20 5.49 -35.46
CA MET A 313 1.24 5.10 -36.85
C MET A 313 -0.16 5.00 -37.47
#